data_63a0e8d0d09fd6e2e693dd6b525b3b76
#
_entry.id   63a0e8d0d09fd6e2e693dd6b525b3b76
#
_cell.length_a   1.000
_cell.length_b   1.000
_cell.length_c   1.000
_cell.angle_alpha   90.00
_cell.angle_beta   90.00
_cell.angle_gamma   90.00
#
_symmetry.space_group_name_H-M   'P 1'
#
loop_
_entity.id
_entity.type
_entity.pdbx_description
1 polymer ?
#
loop_
_entity_poly.entity_id
_entity_poly.type
_entity_poly.pdbx_seq_one_letter_code
_entity_poly.pdbx_strand_id
1 'polypeptide(L)'
;MSKKNIPYIEETYDVVVVGAGHAGCEAALACARLGLETMMFTVSVDSIALMPCNPNIGGSSKGHLVREIDALGGEMGKNIDKTFIQSKMLNKSKGPAVHSLRAQADKAEYTKEMRKTLQNTDHLSIRQAEVAEILTNKDQFFPEDEYHEGEEQKITGVRTVSGGVYRCKAVVLCTGTYLRARCLTGEMITHTGPVSYTH
;
A
#
# COMPACT_ATOMS: atom_id res chain seq x y z
N MET A 1 -33.05 3.01 -14.27
CA MET A 1 -32.28 2.20 -15.25
C MET A 1 -32.01 0.85 -14.62
N SER A 2 -32.51 -0.23 -15.21
CA SER A 2 -32.29 -1.60 -14.70
C SER A 2 -30.78 -1.88 -14.64
N LYS A 3 -30.25 -2.18 -13.46
CA LYS A 3 -28.88 -2.69 -13.30
C LYS A 3 -28.82 -4.03 -14.04
N LYS A 4 -28.35 -4.04 -15.29
CA LYS A 4 -28.08 -5.26 -16.01
C LYS A 4 -27.06 -6.05 -15.21
N ASN A 5 -27.31 -7.33 -14.99
CA ASN A 5 -26.36 -8.29 -14.43
C ASN A 5 -25.08 -8.28 -15.26
N ILE A 6 -24.13 -7.45 -14.90
CA ILE A 6 -22.77 -7.54 -15.41
C ILE A 6 -22.12 -8.64 -14.59
N PRO A 7 -21.62 -9.72 -15.21
CA PRO A 7 -20.92 -10.74 -14.45
C PRO A 7 -19.69 -10.11 -13.79
N TYR A 8 -19.63 -10.16 -12.49
CA TYR A 8 -18.50 -9.68 -11.71
C TYR A 8 -17.85 -10.85 -10.95
N ILE A 9 -16.55 -10.74 -10.76
CA ILE A 9 -15.84 -11.67 -9.88
C ILE A 9 -16.18 -11.27 -8.46
N GLU A 10 -16.77 -12.17 -7.71
CA GLU A 10 -17.05 -11.97 -6.30
C GLU A 10 -16.10 -12.83 -5.47
N GLU A 11 -15.20 -12.15 -4.76
CA GLU A 11 -14.32 -12.76 -3.79
C GLU A 11 -14.51 -12.02 -2.45
N THR A 12 -14.38 -12.74 -1.34
CA THR A 12 -14.59 -12.18 -0.01
C THR A 12 -13.29 -12.20 0.80
N TYR A 13 -13.00 -11.08 1.42
CA TYR A 13 -11.84 -10.87 2.28
C TYR A 13 -12.26 -10.21 3.59
N ASP A 14 -11.42 -10.29 4.61
CA ASP A 14 -11.61 -9.51 5.83
C ASP A 14 -11.18 -8.07 5.60
N VAL A 15 -10.01 -7.88 4.97
CA VAL A 15 -9.43 -6.56 4.73
C VAL A 15 -8.98 -6.41 3.29
N VAL A 16 -9.27 -5.26 2.71
CA VAL A 16 -8.69 -4.81 1.44
C VAL A 16 -7.71 -3.68 1.68
N VAL A 17 -6.50 -3.81 1.15
CA VAL A 17 -5.46 -2.77 1.17
C VAL A 17 -5.31 -2.18 -0.22
N VAL A 18 -5.50 -0.88 -0.37
CA VAL A 18 -5.41 -0.18 -1.65
C VAL A 18 -4.11 0.57 -1.76
N GLY A 19 -3.21 0.06 -2.59
CA GLY A 19 -1.87 0.58 -2.81
C GLY A 19 -0.79 -0.29 -2.19
N ALA A 20 0.28 -0.56 -2.95
CA ALA A 20 1.40 -1.41 -2.56
C ALA A 20 2.72 -0.64 -2.41
N GLY A 21 2.64 0.61 -1.97
CA GLY A 21 3.79 1.35 -1.43
C GLY A 21 4.19 0.79 -0.06
N HIS A 22 5.19 1.36 0.59
CA HIS A 22 5.68 0.86 1.88
C HIS A 22 4.56 0.74 2.93
N ALA A 23 3.69 1.74 3.04
CA ALA A 23 2.56 1.71 3.97
C ALA A 23 1.59 0.55 3.66
N GLY A 24 1.29 0.32 2.37
CA GLY A 24 0.43 -0.77 1.97
C GLY A 24 1.05 -2.14 2.21
N CYS A 25 2.34 -2.31 1.95
CA CYS A 25 3.06 -3.54 2.26
C CYS A 25 3.01 -3.86 3.76
N GLU A 26 3.30 -2.89 4.61
CA GLU A 26 3.25 -3.07 6.07
C GLU A 26 1.82 -3.37 6.56
N ALA A 27 0.81 -2.65 6.06
CA ALA A 27 -0.58 -2.89 6.41
C ALA A 27 -1.05 -4.29 6.00
N ALA A 28 -0.74 -4.70 4.76
CA ALA A 28 -1.12 -6.01 4.25
C ALA A 28 -0.45 -7.16 5.03
N LEU A 29 0.86 -7.03 5.29
CA LEU A 29 1.59 -8.02 6.10
C LEU A 29 1.07 -8.09 7.54
N ALA A 30 0.74 -6.95 8.14
CA ALA A 30 0.19 -6.92 9.50
C ALA A 30 -1.17 -7.64 9.56
N CYS A 31 -2.09 -7.33 8.64
CA CYS A 31 -3.39 -7.99 8.57
C CYS A 31 -3.26 -9.51 8.35
N ALA A 32 -2.45 -9.91 7.38
CA ALA A 32 -2.24 -11.32 7.05
C ALA A 32 -1.60 -12.11 8.22
N ARG A 33 -0.62 -11.52 8.90
CA ARG A 33 0.02 -12.12 10.09
C ARG A 33 -0.91 -12.24 11.29
N LEU A 34 -1.98 -11.45 11.34
CA LEU A 34 -3.08 -11.61 12.31
C LEU A 34 -4.08 -12.69 11.89
N GLY A 35 -3.87 -13.36 10.76
CA GLY A 35 -4.76 -14.41 10.25
C GLY A 35 -6.00 -13.87 9.54
N LEU A 36 -5.98 -12.62 9.10
CA LEU A 36 -7.08 -12.03 8.34
C LEU A 36 -6.88 -12.27 6.84
N GLU A 37 -7.91 -12.79 6.17
CA GLU A 37 -7.90 -12.90 4.71
C GLU A 37 -7.80 -11.51 4.10
N THR A 38 -6.66 -11.22 3.50
CA THR A 38 -6.28 -9.88 3.06
C THR A 38 -6.04 -9.84 1.55
N MET A 39 -6.67 -8.88 0.88
CA MET A 39 -6.40 -8.57 -0.52
C MET A 39 -5.64 -7.24 -0.62
N MET A 40 -4.50 -7.24 -1.29
CA MET A 40 -3.77 -6.01 -1.62
C MET A 40 -3.87 -5.68 -3.11
N PHE A 41 -4.37 -4.50 -3.43
CA PHE A 41 -4.42 -3.98 -4.79
C PHE A 41 -3.25 -3.07 -5.11
N THR A 42 -2.71 -3.22 -6.31
CA THR A 42 -1.69 -2.32 -6.87
C THR A 42 -1.95 -2.09 -8.35
N VAL A 43 -1.61 -0.91 -8.84
CA VAL A 43 -1.68 -0.59 -10.27
C VAL A 43 -0.58 -1.30 -11.08
N SER A 44 0.53 -1.66 -10.42
CA SER A 44 1.61 -2.45 -11.01
C SER A 44 2.33 -3.26 -9.93
N VAL A 45 2.46 -4.56 -10.16
CA VAL A 45 3.22 -5.46 -9.27
C VAL A 45 4.73 -5.16 -9.28
N ASP A 46 5.23 -4.54 -10.34
CA ASP A 46 6.63 -4.15 -10.43
C ASP A 46 6.96 -2.89 -9.63
N SER A 47 5.94 -2.15 -9.21
CA SER A 47 6.08 -0.97 -8.36
C SER A 47 5.85 -1.22 -6.87
N ILE A 48 5.70 -2.47 -6.46
CA ILE A 48 5.58 -2.84 -5.04
C ILE A 48 6.81 -2.35 -4.27
N ALA A 49 6.59 -1.63 -3.17
CA ALA A 49 7.64 -1.04 -2.33
C ALA A 49 8.67 -0.20 -3.11
N LEU A 50 8.25 0.41 -4.22
CA LEU A 50 9.12 1.22 -5.04
C LEU A 50 9.68 2.41 -4.24
N MET A 51 10.98 2.64 -4.40
CA MET A 51 11.68 3.82 -3.87
C MET A 51 11.89 4.84 -5.00
N PRO A 52 10.93 5.71 -5.28
CA PRO A 52 10.99 6.57 -6.46
C PRO A 52 12.07 7.64 -6.37
N CYS A 53 12.34 8.19 -5.20
CA CYS A 53 13.37 9.23 -5.03
C CYS A 53 14.73 8.62 -4.73
N ASN A 54 15.16 8.69 -3.50
CA ASN A 54 16.42 8.13 -3.04
C ASN A 54 16.18 6.75 -2.44
N PRO A 55 16.88 5.71 -2.85
CA PRO A 55 16.71 4.36 -2.34
C PRO A 55 17.36 4.24 -0.94
N ASN A 56 16.85 4.97 0.02
CA ASN A 56 17.37 4.99 1.39
C ASN A 56 16.28 4.72 2.41
N ILE A 57 16.60 3.88 3.38
CA ILE A 57 15.79 3.66 4.58
C ILE A 57 16.50 4.27 5.79
N GLY A 58 15.73 4.91 6.66
CA GLY A 58 16.27 5.58 7.86
C GLY A 58 16.75 7.01 7.58
N GLY A 59 17.79 7.43 8.31
CA GLY A 59 18.29 8.79 8.30
C GLY A 59 17.65 9.69 9.34
N SER A 60 18.00 10.97 9.33
CA SER A 60 17.50 11.95 10.30
C SER A 60 15.98 12.04 10.26
N SER A 61 15.34 12.02 11.42
CA SER A 61 13.88 12.08 11.60
C SER A 61 13.10 10.90 11.01
N LYS A 62 13.76 9.87 10.50
CA LYS A 62 13.12 8.69 9.90
C LYS A 62 13.60 7.38 10.52
N GLY A 63 14.85 7.29 10.95
CA GLY A 63 15.44 6.05 11.47
C GLY A 63 14.73 5.50 12.71
N HIS A 64 14.22 6.35 13.58
CA HIS A 64 13.46 5.94 14.76
C HIS A 64 12.09 5.36 14.37
N LEU A 65 11.41 5.93 13.37
CA LEU A 65 10.15 5.39 12.86
C LEU A 65 10.32 3.98 12.27
N VAL A 66 11.40 3.75 11.53
CA VAL A 66 11.72 2.41 11.01
C VAL A 66 11.92 1.41 12.15
N ARG A 67 12.60 1.82 13.23
CA ARG A 67 12.79 0.96 14.42
C ARG A 67 11.50 0.68 15.15
N GLU A 68 10.58 1.65 15.23
CA GLU A 68 9.25 1.46 15.82
C GLU A 68 8.43 0.46 15.00
N ILE A 69 8.45 0.59 13.67
CA ILE A 69 7.81 -0.38 12.76
C ILE A 69 8.40 -1.77 12.94
N ASP A 70 9.73 -1.88 12.98
CA ASP A 70 10.45 -3.13 13.17
C ASP A 70 10.11 -3.79 14.53
N ALA A 71 10.04 -2.99 15.61
CA ALA A 71 9.66 -3.46 16.94
C ALA A 71 8.23 -4.02 16.98
N LEU A 72 7.34 -3.55 16.11
CA LEU A 72 5.98 -4.06 15.93
C LEU A 72 5.91 -5.26 14.97
N GLY A 73 7.05 -5.76 14.50
CA GLY A 73 7.13 -6.91 13.59
C GLY A 73 7.05 -6.56 12.11
N GLY A 74 7.21 -5.27 11.76
CA GLY A 74 7.22 -4.80 10.38
C GLY A 74 8.32 -5.38 9.51
N GLU A 75 8.23 -5.18 8.21
CA GLU A 75 9.12 -5.79 7.23
C GLU A 75 10.18 -4.85 6.65
N MET A 76 9.96 -3.54 6.73
CA MET A 76 10.87 -2.55 6.12
C MET A 76 12.30 -2.68 6.64
N GLY A 77 12.49 -2.85 7.95
CA GLY A 77 13.79 -3.05 8.57
C GLY A 77 14.46 -4.34 8.10
N LYS A 78 13.72 -5.43 8.13
CA LYS A 78 14.21 -6.75 7.67
C LYS A 78 14.57 -6.76 6.19
N ASN A 79 13.77 -6.09 5.37
CA ASN A 79 13.99 -6.03 3.93
C ASN A 79 15.23 -5.20 3.59
N ILE A 80 15.43 -4.04 4.25
CA ILE A 80 16.64 -3.25 4.01
C ILE A 80 17.90 -3.96 4.50
N ASP A 81 17.84 -4.71 5.58
CA ASP A 81 19.00 -5.47 6.08
C ASP A 81 19.48 -6.55 5.10
N LYS A 82 18.62 -7.05 4.24
CA LYS A 82 18.97 -8.01 3.17
C LYS A 82 19.49 -7.34 1.90
N THR A 83 19.14 -6.07 1.67
CA THR A 83 19.26 -5.42 0.35
C THR A 83 20.05 -4.12 0.36
N PHE A 84 20.65 -3.74 1.51
CA PHE A 84 21.47 -2.54 1.57
C PHE A 84 22.82 -2.73 0.86
N ILE A 85 23.26 -1.67 0.19
CA ILE A 85 24.61 -1.58 -0.41
C ILE A 85 25.57 -0.75 0.43
N GLN A 86 25.03 0.14 1.27
CA GLN A 86 25.79 0.96 2.20
C GLN A 86 24.95 1.28 3.43
N SER A 87 25.55 1.17 4.60
CA SER A 87 24.96 1.63 5.86
C SER A 87 25.89 2.65 6.52
N LYS A 88 25.34 3.79 6.93
CA LYS A 88 26.12 4.89 7.51
C LYS A 88 25.39 5.56 8.66
N MET A 89 26.11 5.76 9.78
CA MET A 89 25.62 6.59 10.87
C MET A 89 25.82 8.07 10.53
N LEU A 90 24.73 8.82 10.48
CA LEU A 90 24.72 10.26 10.27
C LEU A 90 24.87 11.03 11.61
N ASN A 91 25.27 12.28 11.52
CA ASN A 91 25.34 13.23 12.64
C ASN A 91 26.26 12.80 13.81
N LYS A 92 27.27 11.98 13.55
CA LYS A 92 28.20 11.51 14.59
C LYS A 92 28.89 12.66 15.39
N SER A 93 29.08 13.81 14.74
CA SER A 93 29.68 15.00 15.37
C SER A 93 28.71 15.81 16.23
N LYS A 94 27.39 15.50 16.19
CA LYS A 94 26.35 16.31 16.84
C LYS A 94 25.80 15.71 18.14
N GLY A 95 26.42 14.64 18.63
CA GLY A 95 26.02 13.95 19.85
C GLY A 95 25.02 12.82 19.64
N PRO A 96 24.92 11.91 20.62
CA PRO A 96 24.15 10.65 20.47
C PRO A 96 22.66 10.82 20.19
N ALA A 97 22.03 11.87 20.71
CA ALA A 97 20.60 12.11 20.57
C ALA A 97 20.14 12.31 19.12
N VAL A 98 21.02 12.71 18.22
CA VAL A 98 20.74 12.94 16.80
C VAL A 98 21.44 11.94 15.87
N HIS A 99 22.10 10.92 16.43
CA HIS A 99 22.67 9.84 15.64
C HIS A 99 21.56 9.11 14.90
N SER A 100 21.72 8.98 13.59
CA SER A 100 20.69 8.38 12.72
C SER A 100 21.31 7.43 11.73
N LEU A 101 20.94 6.17 11.82
CA LEU A 101 21.35 5.18 10.84
C LEU A 101 20.60 5.42 9.53
N ARG A 102 21.32 5.43 8.42
CA ARG A 102 20.78 5.47 7.07
C ARG A 102 21.39 4.34 6.26
N ALA A 103 20.55 3.49 5.71
CA ALA A 103 20.94 2.44 4.78
C ALA A 103 20.50 2.82 3.35
N GLN A 104 21.43 2.71 2.42
CA GLN A 104 21.14 2.84 0.99
C GLN A 104 20.87 1.46 0.43
N ALA A 105 19.72 1.29 -0.22
CA ALA A 105 19.30 0.03 -0.81
C ALA A 105 19.79 -0.15 -2.25
N ASP A 106 20.02 -1.40 -2.65
CA ASP A 106 19.82 -1.79 -4.02
C ASP A 106 18.32 -1.72 -4.31
N LYS A 107 17.92 -0.79 -5.16
CA LYS A 107 16.50 -0.50 -5.43
C LYS A 107 15.77 -1.68 -6.05
N ALA A 108 16.42 -2.41 -6.95
CA ALA A 108 15.82 -3.55 -7.64
C ALA A 108 15.68 -4.75 -6.69
N GLU A 109 16.74 -5.06 -5.95
CA GLU A 109 16.70 -6.17 -4.99
C GLU A 109 15.73 -5.89 -3.83
N TYR A 110 15.63 -4.63 -3.36
CA TYR A 110 14.66 -4.25 -2.31
C TYR A 110 13.22 -4.52 -2.74
N THR A 111 12.84 -4.09 -3.94
CA THR A 111 11.51 -4.32 -4.51
C THR A 111 11.24 -5.82 -4.72
N LYS A 112 12.21 -6.54 -5.24
CA LYS A 112 12.13 -7.99 -5.48
C LYS A 112 11.96 -8.78 -4.18
N GLU A 113 12.76 -8.47 -3.16
CA GLU A 113 12.68 -9.17 -1.87
C GLU A 113 11.37 -8.85 -1.14
N MET A 114 10.90 -7.59 -1.14
CA MET A 114 9.60 -7.26 -0.58
C MET A 114 8.46 -8.00 -1.29
N ARG A 115 8.46 -8.04 -2.61
CA ARG A 115 7.48 -8.78 -3.40
C ARG A 115 7.49 -10.27 -3.05
N LYS A 116 8.67 -10.87 -2.91
CA LYS A 116 8.83 -12.26 -2.50
C LYS A 116 8.24 -12.51 -1.11
N THR A 117 8.50 -11.63 -0.16
CA THR A 117 7.92 -11.72 1.19
C THR A 117 6.40 -11.70 1.13
N LEU A 118 5.82 -10.73 0.42
CA LEU A 118 4.37 -10.60 0.29
C LEU A 118 3.73 -11.82 -0.37
N GLN A 119 4.33 -12.33 -1.46
CA GLN A 119 3.82 -13.49 -2.20
C GLN A 119 3.89 -14.81 -1.43
N ASN A 120 4.80 -14.92 -0.46
CA ASN A 120 4.95 -16.10 0.39
C ASN A 120 4.30 -15.94 1.77
N THR A 121 3.50 -14.91 1.98
CA THR A 121 2.77 -14.71 3.24
C THR A 121 1.39 -15.34 3.12
N ASP A 122 1.08 -16.25 4.05
CA ASP A 122 -0.25 -16.85 4.15
C ASP A 122 -1.32 -15.78 4.39
N HIS A 123 -2.55 -16.04 3.97
CA HIS A 123 -3.69 -15.11 4.08
C HIS A 123 -3.53 -13.78 3.31
N LEU A 124 -2.56 -13.68 2.40
CA LEU A 124 -2.33 -12.48 1.59
C LEU A 124 -2.46 -12.79 0.10
N SER A 125 -3.43 -12.17 -0.54
CA SER A 125 -3.59 -12.15 -1.99
C SER A 125 -3.17 -10.79 -2.56
N ILE A 126 -2.51 -10.81 -3.72
CA ILE A 126 -2.08 -9.59 -4.40
C ILE A 126 -2.74 -9.56 -5.77
N ARG A 127 -3.34 -8.42 -6.12
CA ARG A 127 -3.96 -8.26 -7.43
C ARG A 127 -3.53 -6.95 -8.09
N GLN A 128 -3.14 -7.06 -9.34
CA GLN A 128 -2.89 -5.89 -10.16
C GLN A 128 -4.21 -5.38 -10.72
N ALA A 129 -4.75 -4.33 -10.10
CA ALA A 129 -5.93 -3.62 -10.54
C ALA A 129 -6.00 -2.24 -9.89
N GLU A 130 -6.68 -1.32 -10.54
CA GLU A 130 -6.99 0.00 -10.01
C GLU A 130 -8.36 -0.06 -9.33
N VAL A 131 -8.40 0.31 -8.03
CA VAL A 131 -9.65 0.42 -7.28
C VAL A 131 -10.28 1.77 -7.59
N ALA A 132 -11.51 1.74 -8.09
CA ALA A 132 -12.27 2.92 -8.48
C ALA A 132 -13.18 3.42 -7.37
N GLU A 133 -13.76 2.52 -6.59
CA GLU A 133 -14.78 2.86 -5.60
C GLU A 133 -14.66 1.99 -4.35
N ILE A 134 -15.03 2.60 -3.22
CA ILE A 134 -15.32 1.89 -1.97
C ILE A 134 -16.84 1.76 -1.90
N LEU A 135 -17.31 0.56 -1.69
CA LEU A 135 -18.73 0.24 -1.58
C LEU A 135 -19.16 0.23 -0.11
N THR A 136 -20.32 0.79 0.14
CA THR A 136 -20.95 0.80 1.45
C THR A 136 -22.35 0.19 1.37
N ASN A 137 -22.94 -0.14 2.52
CA ASN A 137 -24.32 -0.62 2.58
C ASN A 137 -25.32 0.38 1.97
N LYS A 138 -25.01 1.68 1.98
CA LYS A 138 -25.81 2.73 1.33
C LYS A 138 -25.90 2.56 -0.19
N ASP A 139 -24.87 2.02 -0.80
CA ASP A 139 -24.82 1.80 -2.25
C ASP A 139 -25.74 0.66 -2.68
N GLN A 140 -26.18 -0.17 -1.72
CA GLN A 140 -27.07 -1.33 -1.92
C GLN A 140 -26.59 -2.19 -3.10
N PHE A 141 -25.29 -2.40 -3.17
CA PHE A 141 -24.67 -3.13 -4.27
C PHE A 141 -24.90 -4.63 -4.14
N PHE A 142 -24.79 -5.15 -2.93
CA PHE A 142 -25.06 -6.55 -2.62
C PHE A 142 -26.51 -6.72 -2.15
N PRO A 143 -27.13 -7.87 -2.41
CA PRO A 143 -28.53 -8.12 -2.02
C PRO A 143 -28.81 -7.96 -0.52
N GLU A 144 -27.79 -8.23 0.31
CA GLU A 144 -27.85 -8.12 1.77
C GLU A 144 -27.52 -6.73 2.30
N ASP A 145 -27.18 -5.79 1.44
CA ASP A 145 -26.89 -4.41 1.86
C ASP A 145 -28.20 -3.70 2.24
N GLU A 146 -28.42 -3.57 3.53
CA GLU A 146 -29.53 -2.81 4.11
C GLU A 146 -29.01 -1.47 4.61
N TYR A 147 -29.72 -0.40 4.25
CA TYR A 147 -29.42 0.95 4.70
C TYR A 147 -30.71 1.76 4.86
N HIS A 148 -30.88 2.37 6.04
CA HIS A 148 -31.95 3.33 6.30
C HIS A 148 -31.35 4.72 6.47
N GLU A 149 -32.06 5.72 6.01
CA GLU A 149 -31.60 7.11 6.06
C GLU A 149 -31.30 7.54 7.51
N GLY A 150 -30.07 8.00 7.74
CA GLY A 150 -29.59 8.40 9.08
C GLY A 150 -28.77 7.32 9.80
N GLU A 151 -28.67 6.12 9.28
CA GLU A 151 -27.79 5.08 9.81
C GLU A 151 -26.32 5.29 9.46
N GLU A 152 -25.43 4.71 10.24
CA GLU A 152 -24.01 4.69 9.97
C GLU A 152 -23.70 3.86 8.70
N GLN A 153 -22.87 4.43 7.82
CA GLN A 153 -22.43 3.71 6.63
C GLN A 153 -21.36 2.69 7.00
N LYS A 154 -21.55 1.45 6.54
CA LYS A 154 -20.61 0.35 6.75
C LYS A 154 -19.97 -0.02 5.42
N ILE A 155 -18.66 -0.30 5.44
CA ILE A 155 -17.95 -0.83 4.27
C ILE A 155 -18.51 -2.21 3.94
N THR A 156 -18.80 -2.43 2.65
CA THR A 156 -19.26 -3.73 2.15
C THR A 156 -18.31 -4.30 1.08
N GLY A 157 -17.48 -3.46 0.46
CA GLY A 157 -16.51 -3.92 -0.51
C GLY A 157 -15.78 -2.81 -1.25
N VAL A 158 -15.10 -3.22 -2.31
CA VAL A 158 -14.47 -2.32 -3.28
C VAL A 158 -14.80 -2.75 -4.70
N ARG A 159 -14.78 -1.80 -5.62
CA ARG A 159 -14.93 -2.05 -7.05
C ARG A 159 -13.71 -1.53 -7.80
N THR A 160 -13.21 -2.34 -8.74
CA THR A 160 -12.11 -1.95 -9.63
C THR A 160 -12.62 -1.21 -10.86
N VAL A 161 -11.73 -0.49 -11.54
CA VAL A 161 -12.02 0.19 -12.82
C VAL A 161 -12.53 -0.81 -13.87
N SER A 162 -12.02 -2.04 -13.86
CA SER A 162 -12.48 -3.12 -14.77
C SER A 162 -13.84 -3.71 -14.40
N GLY A 163 -14.46 -3.28 -13.30
CA GLY A 163 -15.77 -3.74 -12.84
C GLY A 163 -15.76 -4.94 -11.90
N GLY A 164 -14.59 -5.49 -11.56
CA GLY A 164 -14.45 -6.54 -10.55
C GLY A 164 -14.84 -6.03 -9.17
N VAL A 165 -15.61 -6.83 -8.42
CA VAL A 165 -16.10 -6.49 -7.08
C VAL A 165 -15.56 -7.48 -6.06
N TYR A 166 -15.11 -6.93 -4.94
CA TYR A 166 -14.49 -7.67 -3.85
C TYR A 166 -15.13 -7.26 -2.53
N ARG A 167 -15.75 -8.21 -1.86
CA ARG A 167 -16.36 -7.97 -0.54
C ARG A 167 -15.27 -7.84 0.51
N CYS A 168 -15.46 -6.94 1.46
CA CYS A 168 -14.60 -6.83 2.62
C CYS A 168 -15.29 -6.13 3.80
N LYS A 169 -14.75 -6.38 4.98
CA LYS A 169 -15.23 -5.75 6.23
C LYS A 169 -14.52 -4.41 6.51
N ALA A 170 -13.31 -4.25 5.98
CA ALA A 170 -12.51 -3.05 6.17
C ALA A 170 -11.64 -2.74 4.95
N VAL A 171 -11.35 -1.46 4.74
CA VAL A 171 -10.46 -0.97 3.68
C VAL A 171 -9.38 -0.10 4.28
N VAL A 172 -8.12 -0.38 3.94
CA VAL A 172 -6.96 0.45 4.30
C VAL A 172 -6.48 1.18 3.06
N LEU A 173 -6.59 2.50 3.06
CA LEU A 173 -6.17 3.35 1.94
C LEU A 173 -4.70 3.73 2.08
N CYS A 174 -3.86 3.18 1.21
CA CYS A 174 -2.43 3.43 1.13
C CYS A 174 -2.03 4.00 -0.23
N THR A 175 -2.85 4.90 -0.76
CA THR A 175 -2.74 5.44 -2.12
C THR A 175 -1.57 6.41 -2.33
N GLY A 176 -0.88 6.79 -1.25
CA GLY A 176 0.26 7.70 -1.32
C GLY A 176 -0.15 9.06 -1.90
N THR A 177 0.51 9.45 -2.98
CA THR A 177 0.27 10.72 -3.67
C THR A 177 -0.54 10.58 -4.96
N TYR A 178 -1.28 9.46 -5.15
CA TYR A 178 -2.01 9.18 -6.39
C TYR A 178 -3.40 9.80 -6.45
N LEU A 179 -4.07 10.05 -5.31
CA LEU A 179 -5.41 10.60 -5.30
C LEU A 179 -5.41 12.05 -5.77
N ARG A 180 -6.06 12.30 -6.92
CA ARG A 180 -6.17 13.63 -7.54
C ARG A 180 -4.83 14.36 -7.62
N ALA A 181 -3.76 13.63 -7.87
CA ALA A 181 -2.42 14.20 -7.93
C ALA A 181 -2.28 15.14 -9.11
N ARG A 182 -1.53 16.21 -8.91
CA ARG A 182 -1.18 17.21 -9.90
C ARG A 182 0.33 17.36 -9.94
N CYS A 183 0.93 16.92 -11.02
CA CYS A 183 2.38 17.01 -11.24
C CYS A 183 2.69 18.23 -12.09
N LEU A 184 3.64 19.02 -11.67
CA LEU A 184 4.11 20.23 -12.32
C LEU A 184 5.54 20.00 -12.81
N THR A 185 5.78 20.17 -14.10
CA THR A 185 7.11 20.09 -14.70
C THR A 185 7.28 21.29 -15.63
N GLY A 186 7.91 22.35 -15.15
CA GLY A 186 7.89 23.64 -15.82
C GLY A 186 6.46 24.16 -15.96
N GLU A 187 6.04 24.44 -17.19
CA GLU A 187 4.66 24.90 -17.49
C GLU A 187 3.67 23.74 -17.70
N MET A 188 4.18 22.50 -17.80
CA MET A 188 3.34 21.33 -18.03
C MET A 188 2.65 20.89 -16.72
N ILE A 189 1.35 20.70 -16.79
CA ILE A 189 0.54 20.17 -15.71
C ILE A 189 -0.05 18.84 -16.16
N THR A 190 0.23 17.77 -15.39
CA THR A 190 -0.39 16.47 -15.60
C THR A 190 -1.18 16.05 -14.35
N HIS A 191 -2.38 15.53 -14.58
CA HIS A 191 -3.23 15.01 -13.51
C HIS A 191 -3.05 13.50 -13.42
N THR A 192 -2.03 13.07 -12.67
CA THR A 192 -1.69 11.65 -12.48
C THR A 192 -0.90 11.50 -11.19
N GLY A 193 -0.72 10.27 -10.76
CA GLY A 193 0.12 9.96 -9.59
C GLY A 193 1.58 10.39 -9.77
N PRO A 194 2.42 10.16 -8.75
CA PRO A 194 3.79 10.62 -8.79
C PRO A 194 4.46 10.09 -10.02
N VAL A 195 4.74 11.02 -10.88
CA VAL A 195 5.35 10.74 -12.15
C VAL A 195 6.66 10.10 -11.92
N SER A 196 6.66 9.00 -12.48
CA SER A 196 7.63 8.70 -13.50
C SER A 196 8.89 9.51 -13.33
N TYR A 197 9.81 8.89 -12.75
CA TYR A 197 11.18 9.22 -13.01
C TYR A 197 11.49 8.76 -14.43
N THR A 198 11.09 9.56 -15.37
CA THR A 198 11.61 9.46 -16.71
C THR A 198 13.04 9.94 -16.66
N HIS A 199 13.90 9.06 -16.89
CA HIS A 199 15.28 9.34 -17.22
C HIS A 199 15.50 9.10 -18.68
#